data_1ecca4078279bb83fc4cb8bfef842ed2
#
_entry.id   1ecca4078279bb83fc4cb8bfef842ed2
#
_cell.length_a   1.000
_cell.length_b   1.000
_cell.length_c   1.000
_cell.angle_alpha   90.00
_cell.angle_beta   90.00
_cell.angle_gamma   90.00
#
_symmetry.space_group_name_H-M   'P 1'
#
loop_
_entity.id
_entity.type
_entity.pdbx_description
1 polymer ?
#
loop_
_entity_poly.entity_id
_entity_poly.type
_entity_poly.pdbx_seq_one_letter_code
_entity_poly.pdbx_strand_id
1 'polypeptide(L)'
;KLMKALWLVSFRPIGKSKTNDLFQSIFVDSIKNLNFDVTFSLTQFDETNVKKFIEEKKIKNFYINIPKKELPEGKKYSNKLMLDNALNQFINDGSFQYLIFSTADIIVPNNIFKSLSEIKLNEFCALVYPNSMVINGKIKNTFWPHYGIDLIVFKISKEKAIKFQDITKTYNQYDWGIIENFYIAVSEALNLKKINLFKKLSVIKFENKFSEFEEDRSWQIQSWKENQKYFLNFLEHNSLSKLYAKGSYYYLLFKIFNFRDLNLSLALTYVIFYGYNLPKTIINKLKYFFKSLF
;
A
#
# COMPACT_ATOMS: atom_id res chain seq x y z
N LYS A 1 -4.11 -17.76 -22.32
CA LYS A 1 -4.65 -17.89 -20.94
C LYS A 1 -4.64 -16.50 -20.32
N LEU A 2 -5.80 -15.98 -19.89
CA LEU A 2 -5.86 -14.72 -19.17
C LEU A 2 -5.01 -14.86 -17.89
N MET A 3 -4.18 -13.86 -17.63
CA MET A 3 -3.40 -13.80 -16.38
C MET A 3 -4.35 -13.53 -15.23
N LYS A 4 -4.14 -14.18 -14.08
CA LYS A 4 -4.97 -14.02 -12.87
C LYS A 4 -4.27 -13.23 -11.79
N ALA A 5 -4.99 -12.31 -11.17
CA ALA A 5 -4.50 -11.54 -10.04
C ALA A 5 -5.42 -11.70 -8.83
N LEU A 6 -4.84 -11.90 -7.67
CA LEU A 6 -5.51 -11.75 -6.38
C LEU A 6 -5.26 -10.34 -5.86
N TRP A 7 -6.35 -9.59 -5.65
CA TRP A 7 -6.27 -8.20 -5.23
C TRP A 7 -6.75 -8.03 -3.79
N LEU A 8 -5.81 -7.82 -2.91
CA LEU A 8 -6.11 -7.53 -1.50
C LEU A 8 -6.56 -6.08 -1.34
N VAL A 9 -7.73 -5.91 -0.79
CA VAL A 9 -8.29 -4.61 -0.43
C VAL A 9 -9.18 -4.74 0.80
N SER A 10 -9.25 -3.69 1.59
CA SER A 10 -10.27 -3.51 2.63
C SER A 10 -11.00 -2.21 2.36
N PHE A 11 -12.32 -2.29 2.33
CA PHE A 11 -13.15 -1.11 2.19
C PHE A 11 -13.35 -0.45 3.56
N ARG A 12 -13.38 0.86 3.59
CA ARG A 12 -13.89 1.61 4.74
C ARG A 12 -15.37 1.27 4.93
N PRO A 13 -15.92 1.43 6.15
CA PRO A 13 -17.31 1.12 6.41
C PRO A 13 -18.27 1.74 5.40
N ILE A 14 -18.98 0.89 4.65
CA ILE A 14 -19.90 1.30 3.59
C ILE A 14 -21.16 1.93 4.20
N GLY A 15 -21.62 3.05 3.64
CA GLY A 15 -22.78 3.80 4.12
C GLY A 15 -22.50 4.78 5.26
N LYS A 16 -21.26 4.89 5.72
CA LYS A 16 -20.86 5.86 6.76
C LYS A 16 -20.43 7.21 6.20
N SER A 17 -19.87 7.24 4.99
CA SER A 17 -19.44 8.46 4.33
C SER A 17 -19.72 8.38 2.83
N LYS A 18 -20.57 9.26 2.32
CA LYS A 18 -20.89 9.34 0.88
C LYS A 18 -19.65 9.52 0.01
N THR A 19 -18.67 10.28 0.50
CA THR A 19 -17.42 10.53 -0.21
C THR A 19 -16.57 9.26 -0.29
N ASN A 20 -16.42 8.52 0.81
CA ASN A 20 -15.68 7.26 0.82
C ASN A 20 -16.38 6.21 -0.04
N ASP A 21 -17.69 6.11 0.03
CA ASP A 21 -18.49 5.18 -0.78
C ASP A 21 -18.32 5.46 -2.28
N LEU A 22 -18.32 6.74 -2.65
CA LEU A 22 -18.06 7.15 -4.04
C LEU A 22 -16.65 6.75 -4.49
N PHE A 23 -15.62 7.03 -3.68
CA PHE A 23 -14.24 6.68 -4.03
C PHE A 23 -14.04 5.18 -4.18
N GLN A 24 -14.56 4.40 -3.25
CA GLN A 24 -14.52 2.94 -3.29
C GLN A 24 -15.28 2.38 -4.49
N SER A 25 -16.42 3.01 -4.81
CA SER A 25 -17.20 2.70 -6.01
C SER A 25 -16.39 2.90 -7.30
N ILE A 26 -15.75 4.06 -7.46
CA ILE A 26 -14.92 4.38 -8.63
C ILE A 26 -13.69 3.45 -8.70
N PHE A 27 -13.07 3.15 -7.57
CA PHE A 27 -11.99 2.18 -7.48
C PHE A 27 -12.39 0.81 -8.05
N VAL A 28 -13.51 0.25 -7.57
CA VAL A 28 -14.02 -1.04 -8.05
C VAL A 28 -14.32 -0.99 -9.55
N ASP A 29 -14.97 0.08 -10.02
CA ASP A 29 -15.31 0.23 -11.42
C ASP A 29 -14.03 0.34 -12.29
N SER A 30 -12.97 1.00 -11.81
CA SER A 30 -11.69 1.05 -12.52
C SER A 30 -11.05 -0.33 -12.68
N ILE A 31 -11.16 -1.21 -11.68
CA ILE A 31 -10.62 -2.57 -11.75
C ILE A 31 -11.48 -3.47 -12.63
N LYS A 32 -12.82 -3.35 -12.58
CA LYS A 32 -13.72 -4.13 -13.42
C LYS A 32 -13.52 -3.88 -14.92
N ASN A 33 -13.06 -2.68 -15.27
CA ASN A 33 -12.77 -2.30 -16.64
C ASN A 33 -11.39 -2.81 -17.12
N LEU A 34 -10.60 -3.45 -16.24
CA LEU A 34 -9.35 -4.08 -16.66
C LEU A 34 -9.64 -5.35 -17.46
N ASN A 35 -8.96 -5.49 -18.59
CA ASN A 35 -9.03 -6.71 -19.40
C ASN A 35 -8.17 -7.82 -18.76
N PHE A 36 -8.59 -8.29 -17.57
CA PHE A 36 -7.83 -9.21 -16.74
C PHE A 36 -8.75 -9.99 -15.79
N ASP A 37 -8.33 -11.19 -15.37
CA ASP A 37 -9.07 -11.99 -14.41
C ASP A 37 -8.64 -11.58 -12.99
N VAL A 38 -9.42 -10.70 -12.37
CA VAL A 38 -9.18 -10.20 -11.02
C VAL A 38 -10.13 -10.89 -10.04
N THR A 39 -9.57 -11.46 -9.00
CA THR A 39 -10.31 -11.93 -7.82
C THR A 39 -9.97 -11.03 -6.63
N PHE A 40 -10.97 -10.48 -5.98
CA PHE A 40 -10.77 -9.68 -4.78
C PHE A 40 -10.60 -10.56 -3.54
N SER A 41 -9.59 -10.25 -2.73
CA SER A 41 -9.46 -10.75 -1.37
C SER A 41 -9.90 -9.65 -0.42
N LEU A 42 -11.11 -9.78 0.10
CA LEU A 42 -11.75 -8.79 0.96
C LEU A 42 -11.69 -9.26 2.42
N THR A 43 -10.99 -8.51 3.25
CA THR A 43 -11.03 -8.71 4.71
C THR A 43 -11.68 -7.46 5.31
N GLN A 44 -12.87 -7.65 5.87
CA GLN A 44 -13.70 -6.57 6.37
C GLN A 44 -13.90 -6.70 7.88
N PHE A 45 -13.62 -5.62 8.59
CA PHE A 45 -13.76 -5.54 10.05
C PHE A 45 -15.07 -4.86 10.48
N ASP A 46 -15.80 -4.30 9.51
CA ASP A 46 -17.15 -3.79 9.66
C ASP A 46 -18.06 -4.53 8.69
N GLU A 47 -19.06 -5.22 9.23
CA GLU A 47 -20.01 -6.03 8.44
C GLU A 47 -21.03 -5.18 7.69
N THR A 48 -21.12 -3.88 8.00
CA THR A 48 -22.18 -3.01 7.52
C THR A 48 -22.09 -2.87 6.00
N ASN A 49 -23.14 -3.32 5.32
CA ASN A 49 -23.40 -3.09 3.89
C ASN A 49 -22.36 -3.61 2.88
N VAL A 50 -21.27 -4.27 3.31
CA VAL A 50 -20.26 -4.76 2.35
C VAL A 50 -20.83 -5.76 1.35
N LYS A 51 -21.69 -6.68 1.79
CA LYS A 51 -22.34 -7.65 0.90
C LYS A 51 -23.22 -6.96 -0.13
N LYS A 52 -24.04 -6.02 0.31
CA LYS A 52 -24.87 -5.20 -0.57
C LYS A 52 -24.03 -4.43 -1.59
N PHE A 53 -22.92 -3.82 -1.15
CA PHE A 53 -21.98 -3.14 -2.04
C PHE A 53 -21.38 -4.06 -3.10
N ILE A 54 -21.00 -5.29 -2.71
CA ILE A 54 -20.48 -6.31 -3.65
C ILE A 54 -21.53 -6.66 -4.71
N GLU A 55 -22.80 -6.86 -4.30
CA GLU A 55 -23.92 -7.14 -5.19
C GLU A 55 -24.22 -5.97 -6.13
N GLU A 56 -24.35 -4.76 -5.60
CA GLU A 56 -24.59 -3.54 -6.38
C GLU A 56 -23.47 -3.29 -7.40
N LYS A 57 -22.23 -3.54 -7.01
CA LYS A 57 -21.07 -3.42 -7.87
C LYS A 57 -20.87 -4.63 -8.79
N LYS A 58 -21.69 -5.67 -8.70
CA LYS A 58 -21.62 -6.89 -9.51
C LYS A 58 -20.19 -7.46 -9.53
N ILE A 59 -19.55 -7.52 -8.37
CA ILE A 59 -18.23 -8.13 -8.23
C ILE A 59 -18.42 -9.65 -8.31
N LYS A 60 -17.88 -10.27 -9.37
CA LYS A 60 -18.11 -11.70 -9.63
C LYS A 60 -17.16 -12.62 -8.86
N ASN A 61 -15.88 -12.25 -8.83
CA ASN A 61 -14.82 -13.07 -8.25
C ASN A 61 -14.30 -12.42 -6.96
N PHE A 62 -14.59 -13.03 -5.83
CA PHE A 62 -14.12 -12.52 -4.54
C PHE A 62 -14.06 -13.62 -3.48
N TYR A 63 -13.16 -13.40 -2.54
CA TYR A 63 -13.16 -14.04 -1.23
C TYR A 63 -13.50 -12.98 -0.19
N ILE A 64 -14.32 -13.31 0.77
CA ILE A 64 -14.67 -12.41 1.87
C ILE A 64 -14.41 -13.06 3.22
N ASN A 65 -13.74 -12.34 4.10
CA ASN A 65 -13.55 -12.70 5.50
C ASN A 65 -13.93 -11.52 6.39
N ILE A 66 -14.62 -11.80 7.49
CA ILE A 66 -15.07 -10.79 8.46
C ILE A 66 -14.57 -11.17 9.86
N PRO A 67 -13.28 -10.95 10.16
CA PRO A 67 -12.64 -11.42 11.37
C PRO A 67 -12.80 -10.47 12.57
N LYS A 68 -13.89 -9.74 12.68
CA LYS A 68 -14.10 -8.73 13.73
C LYS A 68 -13.88 -9.28 15.14
N LYS A 69 -14.26 -10.54 15.38
CA LYS A 69 -14.09 -11.21 16.68
C LYS A 69 -12.65 -11.59 17.00
N GLU A 70 -11.77 -11.56 16.00
CA GLU A 70 -10.34 -11.89 16.14
C GLU A 70 -9.50 -10.67 16.51
N LEU A 71 -10.10 -9.46 16.55
CA LEU A 71 -9.39 -8.24 16.90
C LEU A 71 -9.26 -8.12 18.42
N PRO A 72 -8.07 -7.71 18.91
CA PRO A 72 -7.91 -7.29 20.29
C PRO A 72 -8.82 -6.11 20.62
N GLU A 73 -9.17 -5.99 21.91
CA GLU A 73 -9.99 -4.89 22.39
C GLU A 73 -9.43 -3.52 21.98
N GLY A 74 -10.29 -2.63 21.51
CA GLY A 74 -9.93 -1.29 21.06
C GLY A 74 -9.28 -1.19 19.67
N LYS A 75 -9.03 -2.31 18.98
CA LYS A 75 -8.51 -2.30 17.61
C LYS A 75 -9.64 -2.28 16.57
N LYS A 76 -9.43 -1.52 15.48
CA LYS A 76 -10.42 -1.34 14.42
C LYS A 76 -10.22 -2.33 13.27
N TYR A 77 -8.97 -2.66 12.94
CA TYR A 77 -8.63 -3.64 11.90
C TYR A 77 -7.22 -4.21 12.10
N SER A 78 -6.88 -5.27 11.36
CA SER A 78 -5.57 -5.92 11.39
C SER A 78 -5.03 -6.11 9.97
N ASN A 79 -3.92 -5.47 9.67
CA ASN A 79 -3.19 -5.68 8.41
C ASN A 79 -2.62 -7.11 8.33
N LYS A 80 -2.28 -7.71 9.46
CA LYS A 80 -1.83 -9.10 9.55
C LYS A 80 -2.90 -10.06 9.04
N LEU A 81 -4.14 -9.95 9.57
CA LEU A 81 -5.24 -10.81 9.14
C LEU A 81 -5.60 -10.61 7.66
N MET A 82 -5.55 -9.37 7.17
CA MET A 82 -5.74 -9.10 5.74
C MET A 82 -4.70 -9.81 4.89
N LEU A 83 -3.43 -9.70 5.27
CA LEU A 83 -2.32 -10.31 4.56
C LEU A 83 -2.39 -11.84 4.61
N ASP A 84 -2.60 -12.42 5.79
CA ASP A 84 -2.69 -13.88 5.98
C ASP A 84 -3.81 -14.49 5.14
N ASN A 85 -4.99 -13.86 5.11
CA ASN A 85 -6.11 -14.31 4.30
C ASN A 85 -5.76 -14.30 2.81
N ALA A 86 -5.15 -13.22 2.33
CA ALA A 86 -4.76 -13.11 0.92
C ALA A 86 -3.67 -14.14 0.55
N LEU A 87 -2.66 -14.31 1.40
CA LEU A 87 -1.61 -15.31 1.17
C LEU A 87 -2.16 -16.75 1.19
N ASN A 88 -3.04 -17.07 2.13
CA ASN A 88 -3.71 -18.39 2.17
C ASN A 88 -4.50 -18.64 0.88
N GLN A 89 -5.26 -17.67 0.40
CA GLN A 89 -6.02 -17.78 -0.84
C GLN A 89 -5.10 -17.93 -2.05
N PHE A 90 -4.03 -17.14 -2.12
CA PHE A 90 -3.03 -17.22 -3.19
C PHE A 90 -2.35 -18.59 -3.25
N ILE A 91 -1.95 -19.12 -2.10
CA ILE A 91 -1.28 -20.41 -1.96
C ILE A 91 -2.22 -21.57 -2.31
N ASN A 92 -3.47 -21.53 -1.83
CA ASN A 92 -4.44 -22.62 -1.98
C ASN A 92 -4.98 -22.73 -3.40
N ASP A 93 -5.30 -21.61 -4.06
CA ASP A 93 -5.77 -21.62 -5.45
C ASP A 93 -4.64 -21.99 -6.42
N GLY A 94 -3.43 -21.45 -6.20
CA GLY A 94 -2.24 -21.73 -7.03
C GLY A 94 -2.34 -21.27 -8.47
N SER A 95 -3.45 -20.67 -8.92
CA SER A 95 -3.65 -20.16 -10.29
C SER A 95 -3.28 -18.69 -10.45
N PHE A 96 -3.15 -17.95 -9.36
CA PHE A 96 -2.78 -16.54 -9.37
C PHE A 96 -1.31 -16.34 -9.74
N GLN A 97 -1.05 -15.33 -10.55
CA GLN A 97 0.30 -14.92 -10.95
C GLN A 97 0.73 -13.63 -10.24
N TYR A 98 -0.24 -12.82 -9.82
CA TYR A 98 -0.02 -11.55 -9.16
C TYR A 98 -0.78 -11.49 -7.84
N LEU A 99 -0.11 -11.03 -6.81
CA LEU A 99 -0.70 -10.62 -5.55
C LEU A 99 -0.59 -9.09 -5.45
N ILE A 100 -1.72 -8.41 -5.39
CA ILE A 100 -1.80 -6.95 -5.48
C ILE A 100 -2.37 -6.39 -4.19
N PHE A 101 -1.74 -5.35 -3.68
CA PHE A 101 -2.19 -4.58 -2.53
C PHE A 101 -2.48 -3.16 -2.94
N SER A 102 -3.62 -2.62 -2.56
CA SER A 102 -3.92 -1.22 -2.79
C SER A 102 -4.84 -0.63 -1.73
N THR A 103 -4.81 0.71 -1.64
CA THR A 103 -5.88 1.46 -1.00
C THR A 103 -7.11 1.51 -1.94
N ALA A 104 -8.29 1.72 -1.39
CA ALA A 104 -9.54 1.80 -2.16
C ALA A 104 -9.93 3.24 -2.56
N ASP A 105 -8.99 4.16 -2.51
CA ASP A 105 -9.13 5.58 -2.86
C ASP A 105 -8.26 5.99 -4.04
N ILE A 106 -8.05 5.06 -4.97
CA ILE A 106 -7.30 5.28 -6.21
C ILE A 106 -8.12 4.89 -7.44
N ILE A 107 -7.75 5.44 -8.59
CA ILE A 107 -8.22 4.97 -9.90
C ILE A 107 -7.06 4.22 -10.55
N VAL A 108 -7.29 2.97 -10.89
CA VAL A 108 -6.30 2.09 -11.50
C VAL A 108 -6.31 2.27 -13.01
N PRO A 109 -5.16 2.51 -13.65
CA PRO A 109 -5.11 2.71 -15.10
C PRO A 109 -5.32 1.40 -15.88
N ASN A 110 -6.03 1.47 -16.99
CA ASN A 110 -6.37 0.30 -17.82
C ASN A 110 -5.15 -0.46 -18.36
N ASN A 111 -4.01 0.22 -18.48
CA ASN A 111 -2.78 -0.36 -19.04
C ASN A 111 -1.88 -1.01 -17.96
N ILE A 112 -2.33 -1.15 -16.71
CA ILE A 112 -1.51 -1.70 -15.61
C ILE A 112 -0.95 -3.08 -15.98
N PHE A 113 -1.78 -3.99 -16.43
CA PHE A 113 -1.34 -5.36 -16.75
C PHE A 113 -0.48 -5.44 -17.98
N LYS A 114 -0.69 -4.57 -18.97
CA LYS A 114 0.22 -4.43 -20.11
C LYS A 114 1.60 -4.04 -19.60
N SER A 115 1.69 -3.01 -18.76
CA SER A 115 2.96 -2.56 -18.18
C SER A 115 3.64 -3.63 -17.31
N LEU A 116 2.86 -4.42 -16.57
CA LEU A 116 3.40 -5.54 -15.77
C LEU A 116 3.89 -6.69 -16.68
N SER A 117 3.21 -6.99 -17.79
CA SER A 117 3.61 -8.04 -18.73
C SER A 117 4.89 -7.72 -19.50
N GLU A 118 5.20 -6.45 -19.70
CA GLU A 118 6.45 -5.99 -20.32
C GLU A 118 7.69 -6.21 -19.44
N ILE A 119 7.49 -6.49 -18.14
CA ILE A 119 8.59 -6.78 -17.23
C ILE A 119 9.09 -8.20 -17.46
N LYS A 120 10.28 -8.32 -18.04
CA LYS A 120 10.95 -9.60 -18.35
C LYS A 120 11.59 -10.26 -17.13
N LEU A 121 10.86 -10.33 -16.01
CA LEU A 121 11.29 -10.99 -14.80
C LEU A 121 10.23 -12.00 -14.38
N ASN A 122 10.68 -13.17 -13.94
CA ASN A 122 9.78 -14.21 -13.44
C ASN A 122 9.14 -13.79 -12.11
N GLU A 123 9.92 -13.14 -11.25
CA GLU A 123 9.50 -12.70 -9.94
C GLU A 123 9.98 -11.25 -9.67
N PHE A 124 9.10 -10.41 -9.14
CA PHE A 124 9.43 -9.03 -8.81
C PHE A 124 8.40 -8.42 -7.83
N CYS A 125 8.77 -7.27 -7.27
CA CYS A 125 7.86 -6.37 -6.58
C CYS A 125 7.79 -5.05 -7.36
N ALA A 126 6.62 -4.71 -7.90
CA ALA A 126 6.41 -3.44 -8.58
C ALA A 126 5.70 -2.45 -7.65
N LEU A 127 6.20 -1.22 -7.63
CA LEU A 127 5.72 -0.13 -6.81
C LEU A 127 5.11 0.94 -7.72
N VAL A 128 3.87 1.29 -7.44
CA VAL A 128 3.12 2.25 -8.23
C VAL A 128 2.68 3.40 -7.34
N TYR A 129 3.22 4.57 -7.64
CA TYR A 129 2.88 5.80 -6.95
C TYR A 129 1.79 6.55 -7.72
N PRO A 130 0.84 7.18 -7.05
CA PRO A 130 -0.05 8.13 -7.71
C PRO A 130 0.75 9.29 -8.30
N ASN A 131 0.51 9.60 -9.56
CA ASN A 131 1.10 10.73 -10.27
C ASN A 131 0.09 11.86 -10.53
N SER A 132 -1.15 11.65 -10.14
CA SER A 132 -2.21 12.63 -10.22
C SER A 132 -3.14 12.51 -9.01
N MET A 133 -3.75 13.61 -8.62
CA MET A 133 -4.71 13.66 -7.52
C MET A 133 -6.01 14.35 -7.96
N VAL A 134 -7.14 13.87 -7.46
CA VAL A 134 -8.41 14.59 -7.56
C VAL A 134 -8.49 15.55 -6.39
N ILE A 135 -8.38 16.85 -6.69
CA ILE A 135 -8.46 17.93 -5.70
C ILE A 135 -9.64 18.83 -6.09
N ASN A 136 -10.61 18.97 -5.20
CA ASN A 136 -11.83 19.75 -5.46
C ASN A 136 -12.54 19.34 -6.78
N GLY A 137 -12.65 18.04 -7.04
CA GLY A 137 -13.29 17.47 -8.23
C GLY A 137 -12.51 17.63 -9.54
N LYS A 138 -11.30 18.17 -9.51
CA LYS A 138 -10.45 18.33 -10.69
C LYS A 138 -9.21 17.45 -10.58
N ILE A 139 -8.83 16.78 -11.68
CA ILE A 139 -7.59 16.01 -11.75
C ILE A 139 -6.44 17.01 -11.90
N LYS A 140 -5.50 16.96 -10.97
CA LYS A 140 -4.25 17.72 -11.00
C LYS A 140 -3.09 16.74 -11.12
N ASN A 141 -2.27 16.89 -12.14
CA ASN A 141 -1.02 16.17 -12.24
C ASN A 141 -0.10 16.65 -11.11
N THR A 142 0.43 15.70 -10.36
CA THR A 142 1.44 15.99 -9.36
C THR A 142 2.80 15.82 -10.02
N PHE A 143 3.63 16.85 -9.99
CA PHE A 143 5.05 16.72 -10.38
C PHE A 143 5.79 15.70 -9.52
N TRP A 144 5.19 15.31 -8.42
CA TRP A 144 5.74 14.48 -7.35
C TRP A 144 4.88 13.25 -7.19
N PRO A 145 5.49 12.08 -7.02
CA PRO A 145 4.72 10.96 -6.53
C PRO A 145 4.12 11.35 -5.17
N HIS A 146 2.87 11.00 -4.97
CA HIS A 146 2.26 11.07 -3.66
C HIS A 146 3.17 10.35 -2.65
N TYR A 147 3.23 10.85 -1.41
CA TYR A 147 4.12 10.29 -0.37
C TYR A 147 3.87 8.82 -0.02
N GLY A 148 2.71 8.25 -0.39
CA GLY A 148 2.35 6.86 -0.19
C GLY A 148 2.48 6.04 -1.48
N ILE A 149 2.80 4.78 -1.32
CA ILE A 149 2.72 3.78 -2.39
C ILE A 149 1.34 3.16 -2.27
N ASP A 150 0.40 3.65 -3.05
CA ASP A 150 -1.00 3.23 -2.93
C ASP A 150 -1.32 1.94 -3.68
N LEU A 151 -0.35 1.41 -4.46
CA LEU A 151 -0.48 0.16 -5.19
C LEU A 151 0.86 -0.57 -5.24
N ILE A 152 0.87 -1.79 -4.73
CA ILE A 152 2.04 -2.67 -4.71
C ILE A 152 1.67 -3.99 -5.36
N VAL A 153 2.49 -4.45 -6.30
CA VAL A 153 2.25 -5.68 -7.06
C VAL A 153 3.41 -6.64 -6.83
N PHE A 154 3.10 -7.81 -6.30
CA PHE A 154 4.02 -8.94 -6.25
C PHE A 154 3.69 -9.90 -7.38
N LYS A 155 4.67 -10.18 -8.25
CA LYS A 155 4.67 -11.36 -9.11
C LYS A 155 5.57 -12.38 -8.45
N ILE A 156 4.99 -13.43 -7.91
CA ILE A 156 5.69 -14.43 -7.11
C ILE A 156 5.15 -15.83 -7.39
N SER A 157 6.00 -16.82 -7.21
CA SER A 157 5.61 -18.23 -7.20
C SER A 157 4.86 -18.61 -5.92
N LYS A 158 4.19 -19.74 -5.93
CA LYS A 158 3.57 -20.32 -4.72
C LYS A 158 4.61 -20.54 -3.60
N GLU A 159 5.80 -20.98 -3.94
CA GLU A 159 6.90 -21.18 -3.00
C GLU A 159 7.29 -19.86 -2.31
N LYS A 160 7.42 -18.79 -3.09
CA LYS A 160 7.68 -17.45 -2.56
C LYS A 160 6.53 -16.92 -1.71
N ALA A 161 5.28 -17.25 -2.05
CA ALA A 161 4.13 -16.87 -1.22
C ALA A 161 4.14 -17.59 0.15
N ILE A 162 4.51 -18.88 0.19
CA ILE A 162 4.73 -19.61 1.45
C ILE A 162 5.84 -18.95 2.27
N LYS A 163 6.98 -18.64 1.64
CA LYS A 163 8.07 -17.94 2.31
C LYS A 163 7.62 -16.56 2.81
N PHE A 164 6.80 -15.84 2.04
CA PHE A 164 6.21 -14.56 2.46
C PHE A 164 5.40 -14.74 3.75
N GLN A 165 4.55 -15.75 3.78
CA GLN A 165 3.74 -16.05 4.96
C GLN A 165 4.64 -16.39 6.18
N ASP A 166 5.70 -17.17 5.97
CA ASP A 166 6.63 -17.55 7.04
C ASP A 166 7.36 -16.35 7.64
N ILE A 167 7.92 -15.49 6.80
CA ILE A 167 8.67 -14.30 7.27
C ILE A 167 7.77 -13.28 7.97
N THR A 168 6.46 -13.29 7.70
CA THR A 168 5.50 -12.37 8.29
C THR A 168 4.81 -12.89 9.56
N LYS A 169 5.13 -14.08 10.02
CA LYS A 169 4.53 -14.68 11.23
C LYS A 169 4.66 -13.80 12.47
N THR A 170 5.75 -13.06 12.58
CA THR A 170 6.04 -12.17 13.72
C THR A 170 5.47 -10.76 13.54
N TYR A 171 4.82 -10.47 12.40
CA TYR A 171 4.30 -9.14 12.08
C TYR A 171 2.84 -9.00 12.54
N ASN A 172 2.64 -8.30 13.64
CA ASN A 172 1.31 -8.03 14.22
C ASN A 172 0.98 -6.55 14.12
N GLN A 173 0.56 -6.11 12.96
CA GLN A 173 0.14 -4.72 12.77
C GLN A 173 -1.37 -4.58 12.82
N TYR A 174 -1.81 -3.68 13.70
CA TYR A 174 -3.20 -3.27 13.85
C TYR A 174 -3.36 -1.80 13.47
N ASP A 175 -4.53 -1.45 12.98
CA ASP A 175 -4.91 -0.09 12.69
C ASP A 175 -3.98 0.61 11.67
N TRP A 176 -3.98 1.95 11.64
CA TRP A 176 -3.21 2.73 10.70
C TRP A 176 -1.71 2.65 10.99
N GLY A 177 -0.90 2.50 9.94
CA GLY A 177 0.54 2.44 10.15
C GLY A 177 1.40 2.19 8.91
N ILE A 178 2.63 1.74 9.12
CA ILE A 178 3.78 1.68 8.22
C ILE A 178 3.64 0.52 7.20
N ILE A 179 2.58 0.52 6.41
CA ILE A 179 2.25 -0.60 5.50
C ILE A 179 3.20 -0.64 4.31
N GLU A 180 3.45 0.49 3.68
CA GLU A 180 4.27 0.57 2.47
C GLU A 180 5.71 0.15 2.76
N ASN A 181 6.27 0.64 3.86
CA ASN A 181 7.61 0.29 4.31
C ASN A 181 7.74 -1.21 4.60
N PHE A 182 6.70 -1.78 5.17
CA PHE A 182 6.63 -3.21 5.45
C PHE A 182 6.69 -4.04 4.15
N TYR A 183 5.88 -3.73 3.15
CA TYR A 183 5.90 -4.49 1.88
C TYR A 183 7.22 -4.35 1.13
N ILE A 184 7.87 -3.18 1.21
CA ILE A 184 9.21 -2.99 0.64
C ILE A 184 10.24 -3.84 1.39
N ALA A 185 10.21 -3.88 2.71
CA ALA A 185 11.08 -4.72 3.51
C ALA A 185 10.85 -6.22 3.24
N VAL A 186 9.59 -6.64 3.08
CA VAL A 186 9.24 -8.00 2.66
C VAL A 186 9.83 -8.32 1.29
N SER A 187 9.74 -7.41 0.32
CA SER A 187 10.32 -7.65 -1.00
C SER A 187 11.83 -7.86 -0.95
N GLU A 188 12.52 -7.21 0.01
CA GLU A 188 13.94 -7.43 0.26
C GLU A 188 14.19 -8.81 0.91
N ALA A 189 13.42 -9.18 1.93
CA ALA A 189 13.51 -10.50 2.57
C ALA A 189 13.26 -11.66 1.61
N LEU A 190 12.39 -11.45 0.63
CA LEU A 190 12.12 -12.41 -0.44
C LEU A 190 13.12 -12.36 -1.59
N ASN A 191 14.13 -11.48 -1.53
CA ASN A 191 15.09 -11.24 -2.60
C ASN A 191 14.42 -10.95 -3.96
N LEU A 192 13.41 -10.07 -3.95
CA LEU A 192 12.72 -9.64 -5.15
C LEU A 192 13.33 -8.35 -5.71
N LYS A 193 13.43 -8.28 -7.04
CA LYS A 193 13.79 -7.02 -7.69
C LYS A 193 12.63 -6.04 -7.55
N LYS A 194 12.94 -4.85 -7.03
CA LYS A 194 11.97 -3.76 -6.91
C LYS A 194 11.94 -2.95 -8.21
N ILE A 195 10.74 -2.70 -8.73
CA ILE A 195 10.50 -1.97 -9.97
C ILE A 195 9.58 -0.80 -9.69
N ASN A 196 10.01 0.39 -10.07
CA ASN A 196 9.18 1.58 -9.97
C ASN A 196 8.46 1.83 -11.30
N LEU A 197 7.14 1.88 -11.26
CA LEU A 197 6.30 2.11 -12.43
C LEU A 197 5.73 3.53 -12.52
N PHE A 198 6.15 4.45 -11.68
CA PHE A 198 5.64 5.83 -11.63
C PHE A 198 5.60 6.52 -13.01
N LYS A 199 6.63 6.35 -13.83
CA LYS A 199 6.69 6.96 -15.17
C LYS A 199 5.85 6.23 -16.22
N LYS A 200 5.51 4.96 -15.97
CA LYS A 200 4.79 4.11 -16.92
C LYS A 200 3.29 4.03 -16.67
N LEU A 201 2.88 4.28 -15.43
CA LEU A 201 1.49 4.15 -14.99
C LEU A 201 1.01 5.43 -14.34
N SER A 202 -0.13 5.91 -14.82
CA SER A 202 -0.82 7.08 -14.26
C SER A 202 -1.90 6.63 -13.29
N VAL A 203 -1.53 6.41 -12.04
CA VAL A 203 -2.50 6.16 -10.96
C VAL A 203 -2.98 7.50 -10.42
N ILE A 204 -4.29 7.64 -10.26
CA ILE A 204 -4.92 8.85 -9.73
C ILE A 204 -5.38 8.54 -8.31
N LYS A 205 -5.02 9.38 -7.34
CA LYS A 205 -5.48 9.30 -5.97
C LYS A 205 -6.57 10.31 -5.69
N PHE A 206 -7.58 9.92 -4.94
CA PHE A 206 -8.53 10.87 -4.38
C PHE A 206 -7.92 11.56 -3.17
N GLU A 207 -8.06 12.90 -3.12
CA GLU A 207 -7.69 13.65 -1.93
C GLU A 207 -8.68 13.34 -0.80
N ASN A 208 -8.19 12.64 0.21
CA ASN A 208 -8.92 12.54 1.47
C ASN A 208 -8.77 13.88 2.19
N LYS A 209 -9.84 14.65 2.30
CA LYS A 209 -9.84 15.81 3.18
C LYS A 209 -9.65 15.28 4.60
N PHE A 210 -8.52 15.60 5.20
CA PHE A 210 -8.19 15.23 6.59
C PHE A 210 -9.24 15.72 7.60
N SER A 211 -10.11 16.66 7.21
CA SER A 211 -11.19 17.19 8.06
C SER A 211 -12.20 16.13 8.52
N GLU A 212 -12.37 15.03 7.77
CA GLU A 212 -13.23 13.91 8.23
C GLU A 212 -12.53 13.01 9.27
N PHE A 213 -11.21 13.23 9.50
CA PHE A 213 -10.36 12.43 10.39
C PHE A 213 -9.71 13.26 11.51
N GLU A 214 -10.02 14.55 11.63
CA GLU A 214 -9.37 15.41 12.63
C GLU A 214 -9.62 14.92 14.07
N GLU A 215 -10.76 14.30 14.33
CA GLU A 215 -11.06 13.67 15.63
C GLU A 215 -10.17 12.45 15.93
N ASP A 216 -9.56 11.82 14.90
CA ASP A 216 -8.79 10.58 15.04
C ASP A 216 -7.26 10.78 14.90
N ARG A 217 -6.76 12.01 14.91
CA ARG A 217 -5.31 12.26 14.73
C ARG A 217 -4.45 11.69 15.86
N SER A 218 -4.95 11.75 17.08
CA SER A 218 -4.30 11.14 18.24
C SER A 218 -4.22 9.63 18.12
N TRP A 219 -5.31 8.99 17.68
CA TRP A 219 -5.37 7.56 17.41
C TRP A 219 -4.41 7.15 16.28
N GLN A 220 -4.32 7.90 15.19
CA GLN A 220 -3.36 7.64 14.11
C GLN A 220 -1.91 7.69 14.60
N ILE A 221 -1.56 8.71 15.40
CA ILE A 221 -0.21 8.85 15.97
C ILE A 221 0.12 7.69 16.92
N GLN A 222 -0.84 7.30 17.77
CA GLN A 222 -0.67 6.18 18.69
C GLN A 222 -0.49 4.87 17.92
N SER A 223 -1.36 4.58 16.96
CA SER A 223 -1.28 3.39 16.12
C SER A 223 0.04 3.32 15.37
N TRP A 224 0.50 4.44 14.83
CA TRP A 224 1.79 4.51 14.14
C TRP A 224 2.97 4.18 15.07
N LYS A 225 2.98 4.72 16.31
CA LYS A 225 4.02 4.42 17.31
C LYS A 225 4.02 2.94 17.71
N GLU A 226 2.84 2.36 17.90
CA GLU A 226 2.70 0.94 18.24
C GLU A 226 3.18 0.04 17.10
N ASN A 227 2.74 0.34 15.88
CA ASN A 227 3.11 -0.41 14.69
C ASN A 227 4.61 -0.30 14.38
N GLN A 228 5.24 0.83 14.71
CA GLN A 228 6.69 0.98 14.58
C GLN A 228 7.45 -0.05 15.42
N LYS A 229 6.96 -0.40 16.62
CA LYS A 229 7.56 -1.43 17.47
C LYS A 229 7.43 -2.82 16.82
N TYR A 230 6.24 -3.17 16.32
CA TYR A 230 6.03 -4.43 15.62
C TYR A 230 6.89 -4.53 14.35
N PHE A 231 7.02 -3.42 13.64
CA PHE A 231 7.85 -3.37 12.45
C PHE A 231 9.34 -3.49 12.76
N LEU A 232 9.84 -2.87 13.82
CA LEU A 232 11.22 -3.03 14.27
C LEU A 232 11.52 -4.49 14.63
N ASN A 233 10.63 -5.16 15.36
CA ASN A 233 10.77 -6.57 15.69
C ASN A 233 10.80 -7.44 14.42
N PHE A 234 9.93 -7.16 13.45
CA PHE A 234 9.93 -7.84 12.16
C PHE A 234 11.26 -7.67 11.42
N LEU A 235 11.79 -6.43 11.36
CA LEU A 235 13.07 -6.15 10.70
C LEU A 235 14.23 -6.88 11.38
N GLU A 236 14.26 -6.91 12.69
CA GLU A 236 15.29 -7.57 13.47
C GLU A 236 15.25 -9.09 13.27
N HIS A 237 14.05 -9.69 13.37
CA HIS A 237 13.85 -11.12 13.17
C HIS A 237 14.29 -11.60 11.77
N ASN A 238 14.09 -10.77 10.75
CA ASN A 238 14.45 -11.07 9.37
C ASN A 238 15.83 -10.51 8.97
N SER A 239 16.65 -10.05 9.90
CA SER A 239 17.97 -9.45 9.65
C SER A 239 17.95 -8.31 8.63
N LEU A 240 16.86 -7.55 8.61
CA LEU A 240 16.68 -6.41 7.72
C LEU A 240 17.11 -5.10 8.38
N SER A 241 17.42 -4.11 7.54
CA SER A 241 17.87 -2.79 8.02
C SER A 241 16.79 -2.08 8.85
N LYS A 242 17.12 -1.70 10.08
CA LYS A 242 16.26 -0.90 10.97
C LYS A 242 15.91 0.49 10.39
N LEU A 243 16.63 0.93 9.36
CA LEU A 243 16.34 2.19 8.68
C LEU A 243 14.95 2.20 8.00
N TYR A 244 14.41 1.04 7.65
CA TYR A 244 13.02 0.96 7.17
C TYR A 244 12.00 1.51 8.19
N ALA A 245 12.23 1.33 9.48
CA ALA A 245 11.32 1.78 10.53
C ALA A 245 11.53 3.24 10.95
N LYS A 246 12.65 3.86 10.57
CA LYS A 246 12.95 5.25 10.99
C LYS A 246 12.13 6.32 10.27
N GLY A 247 11.15 5.90 9.45
CA GLY A 247 10.29 6.83 8.72
C GLY A 247 11.08 7.76 7.77
N SER A 248 12.35 7.43 7.49
CA SER A 248 13.09 8.13 6.48
C SER A 248 12.60 7.62 5.14
N TYR A 249 11.51 8.22 4.70
CA TYR A 249 10.98 8.14 3.35
C TYR A 249 12.09 8.23 2.29
N TYR A 250 13.11 9.00 2.58
CA TYR A 250 14.32 9.13 1.78
C TYR A 250 15.14 7.85 1.66
N TYR A 251 15.27 7.07 2.72
CA TYR A 251 15.98 5.79 2.65
C TYR A 251 15.25 4.81 1.75
N LEU A 252 13.93 4.78 1.83
CA LEU A 252 13.10 3.97 0.95
C LEU A 252 13.22 4.42 -0.50
N LEU A 253 13.20 5.72 -0.76
CA LEU A 253 13.42 6.28 -2.08
C LEU A 253 14.83 5.94 -2.59
N PHE A 254 15.87 6.09 -1.80
CA PHE A 254 17.24 5.71 -2.19
C PHE A 254 17.41 4.23 -2.47
N LYS A 255 16.73 3.35 -1.72
CA LYS A 255 16.76 1.89 -1.98
C LYS A 255 15.85 1.48 -3.17
N ILE A 256 14.74 2.18 -3.39
CA ILE A 256 13.82 1.92 -4.50
C ILE A 256 14.39 2.46 -5.82
N PHE A 257 14.94 3.63 -5.76
CA PHE A 257 15.70 4.23 -6.87
C PHE A 257 17.15 3.83 -6.70
N ASN A 258 17.58 2.72 -7.29
CA ASN A 258 18.97 2.54 -7.55
C ASN A 258 19.50 3.86 -8.14
N PHE A 259 20.65 4.35 -7.69
CA PHE A 259 21.23 5.64 -8.10
C PHE A 259 21.29 5.84 -9.62
N ARG A 260 21.26 4.74 -10.39
CA ARG A 260 21.22 4.74 -11.87
C ARG A 260 19.85 5.12 -12.47
N ASP A 261 18.76 4.95 -11.71
CA ASP A 261 17.39 5.28 -12.17
C ASP A 261 16.92 6.65 -11.63
N LEU A 262 17.74 7.31 -10.80
CA LEU A 262 17.51 8.68 -10.36
C LEU A 262 17.72 9.61 -11.56
N ASN A 263 16.61 9.92 -12.23
CA ASN A 263 16.65 11.02 -13.19
C ASN A 263 17.00 12.29 -12.41
N LEU A 264 18.06 12.97 -12.83
CA LEU A 264 18.57 14.21 -12.21
C LEU A 264 17.43 15.24 -12.01
N SER A 265 16.43 15.24 -12.91
CA SER A 265 15.24 16.05 -12.78
C SER A 265 14.40 15.70 -11.54
N LEU A 266 14.27 14.42 -11.19
CA LEU A 266 13.52 13.99 -10.01
C LEU A 266 14.27 14.35 -8.73
N ALA A 267 15.59 14.20 -8.71
CA ALA A 267 16.43 14.58 -7.59
C ALA A 267 16.44 16.12 -7.39
N LEU A 268 16.62 16.88 -8.47
CA LEU A 268 16.54 18.36 -8.45
C LEU A 268 15.18 18.84 -8.00
N THR A 269 14.12 18.23 -8.52
CA THR A 269 12.76 18.57 -8.14
C THR A 269 12.56 18.26 -6.65
N TYR A 270 13.03 17.16 -6.12
CA TYR A 270 13.00 16.84 -4.70
C TYR A 270 13.76 17.87 -3.85
N VAL A 271 14.95 18.25 -4.28
CA VAL A 271 15.76 19.29 -3.62
C VAL A 271 15.02 20.64 -3.62
N ILE A 272 14.39 21.03 -4.73
CA ILE A 272 13.66 22.31 -4.84
C ILE A 272 12.42 22.30 -3.93
N PHE A 273 11.60 21.25 -3.95
CA PHE A 273 10.38 21.19 -3.14
C PHE A 273 10.66 21.12 -1.63
N TYR A 274 11.64 20.34 -1.23
CA TYR A 274 12.06 20.29 0.16
C TYR A 274 12.94 21.47 0.53
N GLY A 275 13.65 22.05 -0.41
CA GLY A 275 14.36 23.31 -0.22
C GLY A 275 13.45 24.46 0.18
N TYR A 276 12.23 24.53 -0.35
CA TYR A 276 11.23 25.52 0.06
C TYR A 276 10.61 25.26 1.44
N ASN A 277 10.49 23.99 1.86
CA ASN A 277 10.01 23.60 3.20
C ASN A 277 11.16 23.23 4.16
N LEU A 278 12.40 23.29 3.66
CA LEU A 278 13.62 22.91 4.38
C LEU A 278 13.83 23.66 5.70
N PRO A 279 13.60 25.00 5.82
CA PRO A 279 13.95 25.71 7.04
C PRO A 279 13.27 25.14 8.29
N LYS A 280 11.97 24.88 8.23
CA LYS A 280 11.22 24.36 9.39
C LYS A 280 11.50 22.90 9.70
N THR A 281 11.59 22.05 8.68
CA THR A 281 11.74 20.61 8.86
C THR A 281 13.20 20.24 9.20
N ILE A 282 14.19 20.93 8.60
CA ILE A 282 15.61 20.73 8.96
C ILE A 282 15.91 21.30 10.33
N ILE A 283 15.44 22.49 10.67
CA ILE A 283 15.64 23.07 11.99
C ILE A 283 15.01 22.18 13.07
N ASN A 284 13.84 21.63 12.82
CA ASN A 284 13.23 20.69 13.76
C ASN A 284 14.00 19.35 13.83
N LYS A 285 14.50 18.82 12.70
CA LYS A 285 15.31 17.59 12.70
C LYS A 285 16.70 17.80 13.29
N LEU A 286 17.33 18.90 13.04
CA LEU A 286 18.59 19.27 13.69
C LEU A 286 18.39 19.48 15.19
N LYS A 287 17.32 20.13 15.63
CA LYS A 287 16.97 20.22 17.06
C LYS A 287 16.75 18.85 17.70
N TYR A 288 16.09 17.91 17.01
CA TYR A 288 15.93 16.53 17.50
C TYR A 288 17.25 15.75 17.49
N PHE A 289 18.07 15.94 16.47
CA PHE A 289 19.40 15.31 16.39
C PHE A 289 20.32 15.82 17.49
N PHE A 290 20.38 17.12 17.72
CA PHE A 290 21.17 17.68 18.82
C PHE A 290 20.63 17.30 20.21
N LYS A 291 19.30 17.19 20.40
CA LYS A 291 18.72 16.67 21.66
C LYS A 291 18.98 15.18 21.90
N SER A 292 19.32 14.41 20.90
CA SER A 292 19.66 12.97 21.05
C SER A 292 21.15 12.73 21.26
N LEU A 293 21.98 13.77 21.18
CA LEU A 293 23.41 13.72 21.43
C LEU A 293 23.81 14.23 22.82
N PHE A 294 22.87 14.86 23.56
CA PHE A 294 22.97 15.28 24.93
C PHE A 294 21.81 14.75 25.77
#